data_a75ff120227982e68235e577d9355709
#
_entry.id   a75ff120227982e68235e577d9355709
#
_cell.length_a   1.000
_cell.length_b   1.000
_cell.length_c   1.000
_cell.angle_alpha   90.00
_cell.angle_beta   90.00
_cell.angle_gamma   90.00
#
_symmetry.space_group_name_H-M   'P 1'
#
loop_
_entity.id
_entity.type
_entity.pdbx_description
1 polymer ?
#
loop_
_entity_poly.entity_id
_entity_poly.type
_entity_poly.pdbx_seq_one_letter_code
_entity_poly.pdbx_strand_id
1 'polypeptide(L)'
;MSVTPITRTALALGLALAAAGASAKQPPAKGAPQQALTSTEINAMLTSQGYRDVHDIEFKDGVWQADAKSGDGKHVDLKIDPATGRVYPDEVSSPMSEDDVRAALSAAGYSKVRDVEFDDGLWQAHAENSAGKDTKVQVDPKDGKVVAAEND
;
A
#
# COMPACT_ATOMS: atom_id res chain seq x y z
N MET A 1 25.38 -68.68 -38.74
CA MET A 1 26.34 -67.77 -39.39
C MET A 1 26.10 -66.43 -38.73
N SER A 2 26.84 -66.12 -37.67
CA SER A 2 27.96 -65.17 -37.66
C SER A 2 27.60 -63.87 -38.35
N VAL A 3 27.57 -62.73 -37.62
CA VAL A 3 28.70 -61.90 -37.26
C VAL A 3 28.21 -60.74 -36.33
N THR A 4 28.75 -60.65 -35.17
CA THR A 4 29.04 -59.37 -34.47
C THR A 4 30.24 -58.72 -35.24
N PRO A 5 30.62 -57.46 -35.08
CA PRO A 5 30.72 -56.62 -33.91
C PRO A 5 30.57 -55.08 -34.20
N ILE A 6 30.72 -54.28 -33.26
CA ILE A 6 31.76 -53.27 -32.97
C ILE A 6 31.16 -52.06 -32.19
N THR A 7 31.62 -52.07 -31.00
CA THR A 7 31.68 -50.90 -30.08
C THR A 7 32.33 -49.69 -30.79
N ARG A 8 31.71 -48.52 -30.63
CA ARG A 8 32.42 -47.22 -30.71
C ARG A 8 31.93 -46.28 -29.67
N THR A 9 32.69 -46.19 -28.61
CA THR A 9 32.74 -45.09 -27.63
C THR A 9 33.02 -43.80 -28.41
N ALA A 10 32.14 -42.83 -28.24
CA ALA A 10 32.41 -41.45 -28.61
C ALA A 10 32.14 -40.58 -27.36
N LEU A 11 33.22 -40.17 -26.78
CA LEU A 11 33.34 -39.15 -25.77
C LEU A 11 32.96 -37.81 -26.41
N ALA A 12 31.85 -37.20 -26.00
CA ALA A 12 31.51 -35.85 -26.40
C ALA A 12 31.51 -34.95 -25.16
N LEU A 13 32.48 -34.12 -25.18
CA LEU A 13 32.82 -33.02 -24.30
C LEU A 13 31.65 -32.13 -24.02
N GLY A 14 31.32 -31.96 -22.75
CA GLY A 14 30.27 -31.05 -22.30
C GLY A 14 30.63 -29.59 -22.52
N LEU A 15 29.80 -28.90 -23.25
CA LEU A 15 29.82 -27.44 -23.32
C LEU A 15 28.81 -26.92 -22.29
N ALA A 16 29.32 -26.45 -21.16
CA ALA A 16 28.53 -25.75 -20.16
C ALA A 16 28.12 -24.40 -20.74
N LEU A 17 26.86 -24.27 -21.16
CA LEU A 17 26.27 -23.01 -21.50
C LEU A 17 25.81 -22.37 -20.22
N ALA A 18 26.55 -21.37 -19.72
CA ALA A 18 26.12 -20.51 -18.65
C ALA A 18 24.93 -19.66 -19.14
N ALA A 19 23.73 -20.06 -18.82
CA ALA A 19 22.55 -19.21 -18.97
C ALA A 19 22.64 -18.09 -17.94
N ALA A 20 23.01 -16.91 -18.40
CA ALA A 20 22.85 -15.69 -17.64
C ALA A 20 21.34 -15.51 -17.33
N GLY A 21 20.98 -15.72 -16.08
CA GLY A 21 19.63 -15.46 -15.59
C GLY A 21 19.30 -13.98 -15.73
N ALA A 22 18.60 -13.62 -16.78
CA ALA A 22 17.89 -12.36 -16.82
C ALA A 22 16.78 -12.46 -15.78
N SER A 23 16.93 -11.79 -14.63
CA SER A 23 15.86 -11.53 -13.69
C SER A 23 14.79 -10.71 -14.41
N ALA A 24 13.86 -11.39 -15.03
CA ALA A 24 12.64 -10.77 -15.48
C ALA A 24 11.90 -10.29 -14.22
N LYS A 25 11.82 -8.98 -14.04
CA LYS A 25 11.01 -8.33 -13.03
C LYS A 25 9.57 -8.76 -13.31
N GLN A 26 9.09 -9.72 -12.53
CA GLN A 26 7.74 -10.24 -12.64
C GLN A 26 6.76 -9.09 -12.34
N PRO A 27 5.78 -8.80 -13.21
CA PRO A 27 4.74 -7.85 -12.87
C PRO A 27 3.98 -8.38 -11.63
N PRO A 28 3.57 -7.52 -10.70
CA PRO A 28 2.87 -7.98 -9.50
C PRO A 28 1.61 -8.74 -9.92
N ALA A 29 1.51 -9.98 -9.45
CA ALA A 29 0.34 -10.81 -9.65
C ALA A 29 -0.86 -10.11 -9.02
N LYS A 30 -1.90 -9.81 -9.80
CA LYS A 30 -3.19 -9.37 -9.29
C LYS A 30 -3.71 -10.46 -8.34
N GLY A 31 -3.78 -10.15 -7.03
CA GLY A 31 -4.45 -11.00 -6.05
C GLY A 31 -3.58 -11.68 -4.99
N ALA A 32 -2.27 -11.37 -4.87
CA ALA A 32 -1.57 -11.67 -3.63
C ALA A 32 -2.11 -10.72 -2.53
N PRO A 33 -2.45 -11.22 -1.31
CA PRO A 33 -2.69 -10.32 -0.21
C PRO A 33 -1.43 -9.46 -0.05
N GLN A 34 -1.55 -8.17 -0.29
CA GLN A 34 -0.48 -7.23 0.04
C GLN A 34 -0.28 -7.40 1.55
N GLN A 35 0.88 -7.91 1.92
CA GLN A 35 1.22 -8.06 3.33
C GLN A 35 1.15 -6.65 3.91
N ALA A 36 0.18 -6.45 4.80
CA ALA A 36 0.04 -5.20 5.51
C ALA A 36 1.37 -4.91 6.20
N LEU A 37 1.87 -3.69 6.02
CA LEU A 37 3.10 -3.25 6.66
C LEU A 37 3.01 -3.52 8.17
N THR A 38 4.11 -3.95 8.76
CA THR A 38 4.22 -4.12 10.20
C THR A 38 4.64 -2.81 10.87
N SER A 39 4.40 -2.66 12.17
CA SER A 39 4.86 -1.49 12.93
C SER A 39 6.37 -1.25 12.81
N THR A 40 7.16 -2.31 12.72
CA THR A 40 8.62 -2.21 12.51
C THR A 40 8.96 -1.64 11.13
N GLU A 41 8.25 -2.07 10.09
CA GLU A 41 8.43 -1.55 8.73
C GLU A 41 7.96 -0.09 8.61
N ILE A 42 6.86 0.27 9.29
CA ILE A 42 6.39 1.66 9.39
C ILE A 42 7.44 2.54 10.04
N ASN A 43 8.00 2.13 11.19
CA ASN A 43 9.05 2.89 11.87
C ASN A 43 10.28 3.11 10.96
N ALA A 44 10.77 2.05 10.33
CA ALA A 44 11.92 2.14 9.42
C ALA A 44 11.64 3.06 8.21
N MET A 45 10.43 2.97 7.66
CA MET A 45 10.00 3.80 6.54
C MET A 45 9.92 5.28 6.92
N LEU A 46 9.26 5.62 8.03
CA LEU A 46 9.13 6.98 8.52
C LEU A 46 10.51 7.59 8.83
N THR A 47 11.37 6.83 9.49
CA THR A 47 12.76 7.25 9.75
C THR A 47 13.53 7.53 8.46
N SER A 48 13.35 6.70 7.43
CA SER A 48 13.98 6.91 6.12
C SER A 48 13.47 8.16 5.39
N GLN A 49 12.25 8.60 5.69
CA GLN A 49 11.63 9.81 5.15
C GLN A 49 12.00 11.08 5.93
N GLY A 50 12.81 10.93 7.01
CA GLY A 50 13.31 12.07 7.80
C GLY A 50 12.51 12.38 9.06
N TYR A 51 11.50 11.58 9.39
CA TYR A 51 10.82 11.67 10.67
C TYR A 51 11.68 11.12 11.79
N ARG A 52 11.56 11.70 12.99
CA ARG A 52 12.32 11.34 14.19
C ARG A 52 11.38 11.06 15.36
N ASP A 53 11.90 10.39 16.38
CA ASP A 53 11.13 10.08 17.61
C ASP A 53 9.79 9.41 17.29
N VAL A 54 9.76 8.49 16.31
CA VAL A 54 8.55 7.79 15.89
C VAL A 54 8.08 6.87 17.01
N HIS A 55 6.86 7.07 17.49
CA HIS A 55 6.28 6.30 18.60
C HIS A 55 4.76 6.15 18.41
N ASP A 56 4.10 5.44 19.33
CA ASP A 56 2.66 5.18 19.33
C ASP A 56 2.12 4.67 17.98
N ILE A 57 2.90 3.75 17.35
CA ILE A 57 2.55 3.14 16.07
C ILE A 57 1.44 2.13 16.30
N GLU A 58 0.22 2.44 15.84
CA GLU A 58 -0.95 1.58 15.95
C GLU A 58 -1.71 1.46 14.63
N PHE A 59 -2.44 0.36 14.45
CA PHE A 59 -3.35 0.19 13.32
C PHE A 59 -4.78 0.43 13.78
N LYS A 60 -5.41 1.47 13.23
CA LYS A 60 -6.75 1.91 13.62
C LYS A 60 -7.49 2.50 12.43
N ASP A 61 -8.79 2.29 12.38
CA ASP A 61 -9.66 2.82 11.30
C ASP A 61 -9.16 2.48 9.89
N GLY A 62 -8.53 1.32 9.70
CA GLY A 62 -8.03 0.85 8.41
C GLY A 62 -6.71 1.45 7.96
N VAL A 63 -6.08 2.31 8.74
CA VAL A 63 -4.76 2.91 8.47
C VAL A 63 -3.80 2.72 9.65
N TRP A 64 -2.50 2.83 9.38
CA TRP A 64 -1.52 3.00 10.43
C TRP A 64 -1.52 4.45 10.92
N GLN A 65 -1.42 4.63 12.23
CA GLN A 65 -1.23 5.92 12.87
C GLN A 65 0.09 5.89 13.63
N ALA A 66 0.77 7.02 13.70
CA ALA A 66 2.02 7.17 14.43
C ALA A 66 2.27 8.63 14.81
N ASP A 67 2.85 8.84 15.97
CA ASP A 67 3.36 10.14 16.38
C ASP A 67 4.84 10.25 16.03
N ALA A 68 5.26 11.40 15.56
CA ALA A 68 6.64 11.63 15.19
C ALA A 68 7.04 13.10 15.35
N LYS A 69 8.32 13.38 15.12
CA LYS A 69 8.83 14.73 14.86
C LYS A 69 9.22 14.86 13.40
N SER A 70 8.74 15.90 12.76
CA SER A 70 9.19 16.29 11.42
C SER A 70 10.65 16.73 11.39
N GLY A 71 11.21 16.92 10.21
CA GLY A 71 12.61 17.32 10.03
C GLY A 71 12.96 18.66 10.67
N ASP A 72 11.97 19.56 10.83
CA ASP A 72 12.10 20.86 11.51
C ASP A 72 11.87 20.77 13.05
N GLY A 73 11.63 19.56 13.57
CA GLY A 73 11.52 19.27 15.01
C GLY A 73 10.13 19.46 15.60
N LYS A 74 9.10 19.72 14.79
CA LYS A 74 7.72 19.83 15.25
C LYS A 74 7.12 18.43 15.45
N HIS A 75 6.23 18.31 16.44
CA HIS A 75 5.37 17.13 16.58
C HIS A 75 4.35 17.09 15.46
N VAL A 76 4.14 15.92 14.90
CA VAL A 76 3.18 15.66 13.83
C VAL A 76 2.52 14.30 14.05
N ASP A 77 1.22 14.27 13.88
CA ASP A 77 0.45 13.03 13.83
C ASP A 77 0.40 12.56 12.37
N LEU A 78 0.68 11.28 12.16
CA LEU A 78 0.82 10.70 10.84
C LEU A 78 -0.21 9.60 10.64
N LYS A 79 -0.89 9.62 9.49
CA LYS A 79 -1.63 8.47 8.99
C LYS A 79 -0.87 7.86 7.81
N ILE A 80 -0.83 6.55 7.74
CA ILE A 80 -0.09 5.82 6.71
C ILE A 80 -0.99 4.78 6.06
N ASP A 81 -1.12 4.85 4.73
CA ASP A 81 -1.81 3.86 3.93
C ASP A 81 -1.11 2.49 4.06
N PRO A 82 -1.79 1.45 4.56
CA PRO A 82 -1.19 0.14 4.77
C PRO A 82 -0.79 -0.58 3.48
N ALA A 83 -1.37 -0.20 2.34
CA ALA A 83 -1.11 -0.84 1.06
C ALA A 83 0.05 -0.19 0.31
N THR A 84 0.19 1.13 0.41
CA THR A 84 1.17 1.90 -0.36
C THR A 84 2.30 2.48 0.47
N GLY A 85 2.14 2.56 1.80
CA GLY A 85 3.07 3.25 2.69
C GLY A 85 3.06 4.78 2.53
N ARG A 86 2.03 5.34 1.88
CA ARG A 86 1.91 6.80 1.74
C ARG A 86 1.60 7.43 3.09
N VAL A 87 2.31 8.50 3.41
CA VAL A 87 2.21 9.22 4.69
C VAL A 87 1.36 10.48 4.51
N TYR A 88 0.45 10.70 5.43
CA TYR A 88 -0.45 11.85 5.52
C TYR A 88 -0.25 12.53 6.88
N PRO A 89 0.51 13.62 6.93
CA PRO A 89 0.66 14.43 8.15
C PRO A 89 -0.61 15.25 8.42
N ASP A 90 -0.95 15.46 9.69
CA ASP A 90 -2.12 16.22 10.14
C ASP A 90 -2.13 17.70 9.72
N GLU A 91 -0.95 18.32 9.64
CA GLU A 91 -0.81 19.75 9.31
C GLU A 91 -0.96 20.08 7.81
N VAL A 92 -1.49 19.16 6.98
CA VAL A 92 -1.67 19.42 5.53
C VAL A 92 -3.08 19.89 5.24
N SER A 93 -3.21 20.98 4.49
CA SER A 93 -4.50 21.40 3.94
C SER A 93 -4.86 20.56 2.69
N SER A 94 -6.13 20.19 2.56
CA SER A 94 -6.64 19.53 1.36
C SER A 94 -6.94 20.52 0.25
N PRO A 95 -6.58 20.27 -1.01
CA PRO A 95 -7.06 21.01 -2.16
C PRO A 95 -8.52 20.65 -2.55
N MET A 96 -9.04 19.54 -2.01
CA MET A 96 -10.40 19.08 -2.27
C MET A 96 -11.38 19.66 -1.27
N SER A 97 -12.59 19.94 -1.72
CA SER A 97 -13.74 20.29 -0.89
C SER A 97 -14.53 19.04 -0.46
N GLU A 98 -15.44 19.18 0.50
CA GLU A 98 -16.39 18.12 0.89
C GLU A 98 -17.19 17.62 -0.33
N ASP A 99 -17.61 18.50 -1.23
CA ASP A 99 -18.39 18.15 -2.42
C ASP A 99 -17.55 17.31 -3.39
N ASP A 100 -16.26 17.63 -3.53
CA ASP A 100 -15.32 16.82 -4.35
C ASP A 100 -15.16 15.42 -3.76
N VAL A 101 -15.06 15.32 -2.43
CA VAL A 101 -14.97 14.01 -1.73
C VAL A 101 -16.26 13.20 -1.91
N ARG A 102 -17.43 13.83 -1.76
CA ARG A 102 -18.72 13.18 -1.99
C ARG A 102 -18.83 12.65 -3.43
N ALA A 103 -18.40 13.45 -4.40
CA ALA A 103 -18.39 13.06 -5.80
C ALA A 103 -17.42 11.89 -6.06
N ALA A 104 -16.22 11.94 -5.47
CA ALA A 104 -15.22 10.87 -5.58
C ALA A 104 -15.72 9.55 -4.98
N LEU A 105 -16.33 9.59 -3.80
CA LEU A 105 -16.92 8.41 -3.15
C LEU A 105 -18.08 7.83 -3.96
N SER A 106 -18.96 8.67 -4.51
CA SER A 106 -20.04 8.22 -5.39
C SER A 106 -19.49 7.54 -6.64
N ALA A 107 -18.44 8.09 -7.25
CA ALA A 107 -17.77 7.48 -8.41
C ALA A 107 -17.08 6.15 -8.05
N ALA A 108 -16.64 5.99 -6.81
CA ALA A 108 -16.06 4.75 -6.28
C ALA A 108 -17.10 3.69 -5.88
N GLY A 109 -18.41 3.98 -6.02
CA GLY A 109 -19.49 3.04 -5.77
C GLY A 109 -20.08 3.09 -4.35
N TYR A 110 -19.73 4.11 -3.58
CA TYR A 110 -20.34 4.36 -2.27
C TYR A 110 -21.61 5.20 -2.43
N SER A 111 -22.58 4.98 -1.55
CA SER A 111 -23.84 5.71 -1.49
C SER A 111 -24.09 6.27 -0.09
N LYS A 112 -25.09 7.18 0.04
CA LYS A 112 -25.47 7.79 1.31
C LYS A 112 -24.29 8.39 2.09
N VAL A 113 -23.40 9.07 1.38
CA VAL A 113 -22.21 9.70 1.97
C VAL A 113 -22.63 10.79 2.95
N ARG A 114 -22.18 10.69 4.19
CA ARG A 114 -22.45 11.60 5.30
C ARG A 114 -21.21 11.83 6.15
N ASP A 115 -21.28 12.82 7.04
CA ASP A 115 -20.21 13.11 8.02
C ASP A 115 -18.85 13.24 7.36
N VAL A 116 -18.78 14.04 6.27
CA VAL A 116 -17.54 14.28 5.53
C VAL A 116 -16.75 15.35 6.28
N GLU A 117 -15.56 14.99 6.73
CA GLU A 117 -14.67 15.90 7.47
C GLU A 117 -13.21 15.67 7.06
N PHE A 118 -12.41 16.71 7.16
CA PHE A 118 -10.97 16.63 6.97
C PHE A 118 -10.28 16.60 8.32
N ASP A 119 -9.62 15.48 8.63
CA ASP A 119 -9.01 15.24 9.93
C ASP A 119 -7.72 14.45 9.79
N ASP A 120 -6.68 14.89 10.51
CA ASP A 120 -5.35 14.25 10.54
C ASP A 120 -4.80 13.91 9.13
N GLY A 121 -4.89 14.85 8.20
CA GLY A 121 -4.32 14.71 6.87
C GLY A 121 -5.11 13.85 5.88
N LEU A 122 -6.26 13.31 6.26
CA LEU A 122 -7.15 12.53 5.40
C LEU A 122 -8.60 13.06 5.48
N TRP A 123 -9.34 12.90 4.40
CA TRP A 123 -10.79 13.01 4.47
C TRP A 123 -11.39 11.75 5.08
N GLN A 124 -12.31 11.92 5.99
CA GLN A 124 -13.11 10.84 6.58
C GLN A 124 -14.57 11.03 6.18
N ALA A 125 -15.27 9.93 5.98
CA ALA A 125 -16.70 9.94 5.69
C ALA A 125 -17.34 8.62 6.13
N HIS A 126 -18.63 8.67 6.47
CA HIS A 126 -19.48 7.49 6.56
C HIS A 126 -20.26 7.32 5.26
N ALA A 127 -20.34 6.10 4.75
CA ALA A 127 -21.06 5.80 3.52
C ALA A 127 -21.54 4.34 3.51
N GLU A 128 -22.52 4.04 2.66
CA GLU A 128 -22.88 2.65 2.36
C GLU A 128 -22.02 2.14 1.20
N ASN A 129 -21.42 0.97 1.37
CA ASN A 129 -20.70 0.28 0.29
C ASN A 129 -21.66 -0.39 -0.69
N SER A 130 -21.14 -1.01 -1.74
CA SER A 130 -21.95 -1.71 -2.76
C SER A 130 -22.78 -2.88 -2.24
N ALA A 131 -22.50 -3.38 -1.03
CA ALA A 131 -23.28 -4.41 -0.34
C ALA A 131 -24.35 -3.81 0.58
N GLY A 132 -24.51 -2.48 0.63
CA GLY A 132 -25.46 -1.78 1.49
C GLY A 132 -25.06 -1.73 2.97
N LYS A 133 -23.78 -1.96 3.28
CA LYS A 133 -23.26 -1.88 4.66
C LYS A 133 -22.68 -0.52 4.94
N ASP A 134 -22.95 -0.03 6.14
CA ASP A 134 -22.29 1.19 6.66
C ASP A 134 -20.77 0.95 6.77
N THR A 135 -20.02 1.94 6.33
CA THR A 135 -18.58 1.84 6.19
C THR A 135 -17.96 3.21 6.50
N LYS A 136 -16.97 3.24 7.39
CA LYS A 136 -16.10 4.40 7.57
C LYS A 136 -15.04 4.37 6.47
N VAL A 137 -14.93 5.44 5.70
CA VAL A 137 -14.05 5.54 4.54
C VAL A 137 -13.04 6.66 4.75
N GLN A 138 -11.78 6.39 4.45
CA GLN A 138 -10.72 7.39 4.44
C GLN A 138 -10.28 7.66 3.00
N VAL A 139 -10.10 8.92 2.66
CA VAL A 139 -9.90 9.39 1.28
C VAL A 139 -8.67 10.29 1.20
N ASP A 140 -7.82 10.05 0.21
CA ASP A 140 -6.64 10.86 -0.07
C ASP A 140 -7.06 12.30 -0.44
N PRO A 141 -6.51 13.33 0.24
CA PRO A 141 -6.88 14.72 0.03
C PRO A 141 -6.43 15.30 -1.32
N LYS A 142 -5.56 14.61 -2.05
CA LYS A 142 -5.01 15.11 -3.31
C LYS A 142 -5.73 14.57 -4.54
N ASP A 143 -6.13 13.31 -4.51
CA ASP A 143 -6.69 12.65 -5.69
C ASP A 143 -8.05 11.97 -5.44
N GLY A 144 -8.58 12.06 -4.22
CA GLY A 144 -9.91 11.53 -3.88
C GLY A 144 -10.00 10.00 -3.87
N LYS A 145 -8.87 9.31 -3.88
CA LYS A 145 -8.88 7.85 -3.81
C LYS A 145 -9.15 7.35 -2.40
N VAL A 146 -9.87 6.26 -2.31
CA VAL A 146 -10.09 5.57 -1.04
C VAL A 146 -8.77 4.92 -0.60
N VAL A 147 -8.30 5.33 0.57
CA VAL A 147 -7.09 4.81 1.24
C VAL A 147 -7.44 3.61 2.10
N ALA A 148 -8.53 3.74 2.84
CA ALA A 148 -9.03 2.69 3.71
C ALA A 148 -10.56 2.71 3.77
N ALA A 149 -11.16 1.56 4.03
CA ALA A 149 -12.58 1.39 4.26
C ALA A 149 -12.80 0.30 5.30
N GLU A 150 -13.49 0.64 6.38
CA GLU A 150 -13.81 -0.26 7.48
C GLU A 150 -15.31 -0.33 7.68
N ASN A 151 -15.86 -1.54 7.81
CA ASN A 151 -17.28 -1.70 8.08
C ASN A 151 -17.55 -1.45 9.57
N ASP A 152 -18.57 -0.66 9.86
CA ASP A 152 -19.08 -0.45 11.21
C ASP A 152 -19.79 -1.70 11.76
#